data_5af6c80b030ca346e8bf8c876540c390
#
_entry.id   5af6c80b030ca346e8bf8c876540c390
#
_cell.length_a   1.000
_cell.length_b   1.000
_cell.length_c   1.000
_cell.angle_alpha   90.00
_cell.angle_beta   90.00
_cell.angle_gamma   90.00
#
_symmetry.space_group_name_H-M   'P 1'
#
loop_
_entity.id
_entity.type
_entity.pdbx_description
1 polymer ?
#
loop_
_entity_poly.entity_id
_entity_poly.type
_entity_poly.pdbx_seq_one_letter_code
_entity_poly.pdbx_strand_id
1 'polypeptide(L)'
;VLVADGTPPLPQWQALQALARRDPRLRLVLQPHGGLTRALRRGCRLARGQAIARIDVGDRMLPGRLQQQWQLLQQHPDCVLVSCGVARFGPAWEPLDRDGPSPQLVAAEPRWVNTLPPEQGLATDVPHHGAVMMRRSAYRAAGGYRCAFYYAQDWDLWYRLALLGRFGHCPQTLYGCRLFSTGLSSRHWREQRRLAVLARQLYRARCLGDDERFWLARARLIRPSSRRGGWRSPWLWPDQRRAEGAYFIGECLRRRGDGRCRGYLLQALWHAPWLLKGWLRLLQTAAVAP
;
A
#
# COMPACT_ATOMS: atom_id res chain seq x y z
N VAL A 1 -8.21 14.95 -3.82
CA VAL A 1 -7.18 15.74 -3.13
C VAL A 1 -5.82 15.07 -3.31
N LEU A 2 -4.85 15.77 -3.86
CA LEU A 2 -3.46 15.33 -3.96
C LEU A 2 -2.63 16.12 -2.94
N VAL A 3 -1.94 15.42 -2.06
CA VAL A 3 -1.08 16.03 -1.03
C VAL A 3 0.38 15.76 -1.38
N ALA A 4 1.14 16.83 -1.64
CA ALA A 4 2.59 16.79 -1.76
C ALA A 4 3.22 16.98 -0.37
N ASP A 5 4.02 15.99 0.06
CA ASP A 5 4.70 15.97 1.36
C ASP A 5 6.18 16.35 1.17
N GLY A 6 6.50 17.59 1.43
CA GLY A 6 7.78 18.19 1.12
C GLY A 6 7.74 18.97 -0.20
N THR A 7 8.91 19.33 -0.72
CA THR A 7 9.05 20.11 -1.96
C THR A 7 9.02 19.17 -3.17
N PRO A 8 7.94 19.18 -3.98
CA PRO A 8 7.90 18.41 -5.20
C PRO A 8 8.86 18.99 -6.25
N PRO A 9 9.37 18.19 -7.20
CA PRO A 9 10.13 18.71 -8.33
C PRO A 9 9.31 19.75 -9.10
N LEU A 10 9.92 20.88 -9.41
CA LEU A 10 9.23 22.03 -9.97
C LEU A 10 8.44 21.75 -11.26
N PRO A 11 8.99 21.02 -12.25
CA PRO A 11 8.25 20.74 -13.49
C PRO A 11 6.97 19.94 -13.25
N GLN A 12 7.03 18.89 -12.38
CA GLN A 12 5.85 18.10 -12.04
C GLN A 12 4.81 18.91 -11.27
N TRP A 13 5.27 19.78 -10.36
CA TRP A 13 4.36 20.64 -9.61
C TRP A 13 3.64 21.64 -10.51
N GLN A 14 4.35 22.25 -11.44
CA GLN A 14 3.77 23.16 -12.44
C GLN A 14 2.75 22.46 -13.33
N ALA A 15 3.04 21.24 -13.79
CA ALA A 15 2.11 20.43 -14.56
C ALA A 15 0.82 20.12 -13.78
N LEU A 16 0.95 19.74 -12.49
CA LEU A 16 -0.20 19.50 -11.61
C LEU A 16 -1.01 20.79 -11.38
N GLN A 17 -0.37 21.94 -11.19
CA GLN A 17 -1.05 23.22 -11.06
C GLN A 17 -1.81 23.59 -12.35
N ALA A 18 -1.21 23.37 -13.52
CA ALA A 18 -1.87 23.59 -14.80
C ALA A 18 -3.12 22.70 -14.95
N LEU A 19 -3.03 21.43 -14.54
CA LEU A 19 -4.17 20.51 -14.54
C LEU A 19 -5.25 20.97 -13.56
N ALA A 20 -4.88 21.39 -12.36
CA ALA A 20 -5.83 21.86 -11.34
C ALA A 20 -6.57 23.16 -11.76
N ARG A 21 -5.92 24.01 -12.58
CA ARG A 21 -6.63 25.17 -13.18
C ARG A 21 -7.69 24.77 -14.20
N ARG A 22 -7.50 23.62 -14.90
CA ARG A 22 -8.45 23.10 -15.89
C ARG A 22 -9.54 22.23 -15.29
N ASP A 23 -9.26 21.55 -14.17
CA ASP A 23 -10.22 20.68 -13.50
C ASP A 23 -10.39 21.10 -12.03
N PRO A 24 -11.49 21.82 -11.68
CA PRO A 24 -11.74 22.30 -10.32
C PRO A 24 -11.98 21.19 -9.30
N ARG A 25 -12.17 19.94 -9.74
CA ARG A 25 -12.26 18.77 -8.86
C ARG A 25 -10.89 18.41 -8.28
N LEU A 26 -9.78 18.75 -8.96
CA LEU A 26 -8.43 18.52 -8.50
C LEU A 26 -8.01 19.58 -7.49
N ARG A 27 -7.77 19.15 -6.27
CA ARG A 27 -7.29 20.00 -5.17
C ARG A 27 -5.86 19.61 -4.81
N LEU A 28 -4.93 20.53 -5.04
CA LEU A 28 -3.53 20.36 -4.68
C LEU A 28 -3.26 20.94 -3.30
N VAL A 29 -2.50 20.21 -2.50
CA VAL A 29 -2.13 20.61 -1.15
C VAL A 29 -0.64 20.38 -0.94
N LEU A 30 0.10 21.43 -0.63
CA LEU A 30 1.49 21.35 -0.23
C LEU A 30 1.59 21.36 1.29
N GLN A 31 2.43 20.51 1.85
CA GLN A 31 2.76 20.54 3.28
C GLN A 31 4.25 20.34 3.51
N PRO A 32 4.80 20.84 4.63
CA PRO A 32 6.17 20.52 5.05
C PRO A 32 6.33 18.99 5.20
N HIS A 33 7.51 18.48 4.89
CA HIS A 33 7.77 17.05 4.99
C HIS A 33 7.44 16.48 6.38
N GLY A 34 6.47 15.60 6.43
CA GLY A 34 5.94 15.06 7.67
C GLY A 34 5.62 13.56 7.64
N GLY A 35 5.84 12.93 6.49
CA GLY A 35 5.61 11.52 6.24
C GLY A 35 4.18 11.19 5.79
N LEU A 36 4.06 10.00 5.22
CA LEU A 36 2.83 9.52 4.58
C LEU A 36 1.59 9.64 5.47
N THR A 37 1.68 9.28 6.75
CA THR A 37 0.52 9.32 7.66
C THR A 37 -0.04 10.72 7.84
N ARG A 38 0.83 11.74 7.91
CA ARG A 38 0.38 13.14 8.00
C ARG A 38 -0.26 13.61 6.70
N ALA A 39 0.32 13.23 5.55
CA ALA A 39 -0.25 13.54 4.24
C ALA A 39 -1.64 12.92 4.06
N LEU A 40 -1.80 11.64 4.42
CA LEU A 40 -3.08 10.95 4.40
C LEU A 40 -4.13 11.62 5.30
N ARG A 41 -3.77 11.95 6.53
CA ARG A 41 -4.67 12.69 7.45
C ARG A 41 -5.14 14.00 6.86
N ARG A 42 -4.21 14.76 6.27
CA ARG A 42 -4.53 16.05 5.65
C ARG A 42 -5.46 15.88 4.46
N GLY A 43 -5.17 14.93 3.56
CA GLY A 43 -6.00 14.61 2.41
C GLY A 43 -7.41 14.18 2.81
N CYS A 44 -7.53 13.26 3.75
CA CYS A 44 -8.81 12.77 4.25
C CYS A 44 -9.64 13.86 4.96
N ARG A 45 -8.98 14.77 5.71
CA ARG A 45 -9.65 15.90 6.34
C ARG A 45 -10.26 16.87 5.33
N LEU A 46 -9.56 17.06 4.21
CA LEU A 46 -9.98 17.96 3.12
C LEU A 46 -10.96 17.31 2.15
N ALA A 47 -11.14 16.00 2.21
CA ALA A 47 -12.09 15.28 1.37
C ALA A 47 -13.53 15.70 1.69
N ARG A 48 -14.34 15.97 0.63
CA ARG A 48 -15.73 16.44 0.73
C ARG A 48 -16.75 15.33 0.46
N GLY A 49 -16.36 14.29 -0.29
CA GLY A 49 -17.24 13.19 -0.67
C GLY A 49 -17.78 12.39 0.51
N GLN A 50 -18.83 11.63 0.30
CA GLN A 50 -19.41 10.69 1.28
C GLN A 50 -18.47 9.50 1.53
N ALA A 51 -17.69 9.14 0.52
CA ALA A 51 -16.65 8.11 0.61
C ALA A 51 -15.26 8.69 0.32
N ILE A 52 -14.24 8.03 0.83
CA ILE A 52 -12.81 8.31 0.58
C ILE A 52 -12.25 7.11 -0.18
N ALA A 53 -11.95 7.30 -1.47
CA ALA A 53 -11.22 6.33 -2.28
C ALA A 53 -9.74 6.71 -2.30
N ARG A 54 -8.88 5.76 -1.95
CA ARG A 54 -7.45 5.99 -1.92
C ARG A 54 -6.77 5.55 -3.22
N ILE A 55 -5.70 6.21 -3.57
CA ILE A 55 -4.74 5.79 -4.60
C ILE A 55 -3.34 6.26 -4.21
N ASP A 56 -2.33 5.44 -4.46
CA ASP A 56 -0.93 5.84 -4.36
C ASP A 56 -0.48 6.54 -5.65
N VAL A 57 0.41 7.51 -5.49
CA VAL A 57 1.06 8.15 -6.64
C VAL A 57 1.92 7.12 -7.37
N GLY A 58 1.70 7.00 -8.68
CA GLY A 58 2.37 6.00 -9.52
C GLY A 58 1.54 4.73 -9.77
N ASP A 59 0.46 4.51 -9.03
CA ASP A 59 -0.48 3.43 -9.25
C ASP A 59 -1.61 3.84 -10.22
N ARG A 60 -2.44 2.87 -10.62
CA ARG A 60 -3.57 3.11 -11.54
C ARG A 60 -4.88 2.60 -10.95
N MET A 61 -5.95 3.39 -11.09
CA MET A 61 -7.31 2.88 -10.98
C MET A 61 -7.68 2.23 -12.31
N LEU A 62 -8.16 0.99 -12.26
CA LEU A 62 -8.71 0.34 -13.45
C LEU A 62 -10.18 0.74 -13.64
N PRO A 63 -10.72 0.62 -14.87
CA PRO A 63 -12.09 0.98 -15.17
C PRO A 63 -13.10 0.31 -14.25
N GLY A 64 -14.14 1.05 -13.87
CA GLY A 64 -15.23 0.55 -13.02
C GLY A 64 -14.93 0.54 -11.51
N ARG A 65 -13.68 0.78 -11.06
CA ARG A 65 -13.31 0.69 -9.63
C ARG A 65 -14.21 1.54 -8.73
N LEU A 66 -14.29 2.84 -9.00
CA LEU A 66 -15.04 3.74 -8.12
C LEU A 66 -16.54 3.42 -8.14
N GLN A 67 -17.07 3.06 -9.30
CA GLN A 67 -18.48 2.70 -9.45
C GLN A 67 -18.82 1.45 -8.65
N GLN A 68 -18.08 0.34 -8.82
CA GLN A 68 -18.39 -0.92 -8.16
C GLN A 68 -18.21 -0.80 -6.64
N GLN A 69 -17.12 -0.18 -6.17
CA GLN A 69 -16.91 0.01 -4.73
C GLN A 69 -17.97 0.92 -4.11
N TRP A 70 -18.40 1.96 -4.82
CA TRP A 70 -19.46 2.86 -4.35
C TRP A 70 -20.81 2.17 -4.31
N GLN A 71 -21.17 1.41 -5.33
CA GLN A 71 -22.42 0.63 -5.37
C GLN A 71 -22.49 -0.34 -4.18
N LEU A 72 -21.41 -1.06 -3.90
CA LEU A 72 -21.37 -1.98 -2.76
C LEU A 72 -21.53 -1.25 -1.43
N LEU A 73 -20.92 -0.08 -1.25
CA LEU A 73 -21.16 0.75 -0.07
C LEU A 73 -22.62 1.21 0.02
N GLN A 74 -23.24 1.60 -1.08
CA GLN A 74 -24.65 2.06 -1.06
C GLN A 74 -25.63 0.94 -0.71
N GLN A 75 -25.43 -0.24 -1.28
CA GLN A 75 -26.30 -1.41 -1.07
C GLN A 75 -26.21 -1.97 0.35
N HIS A 76 -25.09 -1.76 1.04
CA HIS A 76 -24.81 -2.31 2.37
C HIS A 76 -24.45 -1.22 3.37
N PRO A 77 -25.43 -0.63 4.07
CA PRO A 77 -25.21 0.46 5.04
C PRO A 77 -24.25 0.11 6.18
N ASP A 78 -24.17 -1.15 6.57
CA ASP A 78 -23.26 -1.69 7.57
C ASP A 78 -21.82 -1.92 7.07
N CYS A 79 -21.61 -1.83 5.75
CA CYS A 79 -20.28 -1.89 5.14
C CYS A 79 -19.55 -0.56 5.30
N VAL A 80 -18.41 -0.54 5.96
CA VAL A 80 -17.63 0.68 6.25
C VAL A 80 -16.44 0.85 5.31
N LEU A 81 -15.94 -0.24 4.70
CA LEU A 81 -14.80 -0.26 3.80
C LEU A 81 -15.03 -1.31 2.70
N VAL A 82 -14.65 -0.97 1.47
CA VAL A 82 -14.62 -1.89 0.33
C VAL A 82 -13.25 -1.90 -0.29
N SER A 83 -12.70 -3.08 -0.49
CA SER A 83 -11.47 -3.35 -1.25
C SER A 83 -11.77 -3.95 -2.62
N CYS A 84 -10.74 -4.18 -3.42
CA CYS A 84 -10.86 -4.89 -4.70
C CYS A 84 -9.59 -5.69 -5.01
N GLY A 85 -9.66 -6.56 -6.00
CA GLY A 85 -8.50 -7.26 -6.53
C GLY A 85 -7.43 -6.30 -7.04
N VAL A 86 -6.16 -6.69 -6.90
CA VAL A 86 -4.97 -5.90 -7.23
C VAL A 86 -4.13 -6.63 -8.27
N ALA A 87 -3.77 -5.96 -9.36
CA ALA A 87 -2.71 -6.39 -10.25
C ALA A 87 -1.41 -5.69 -9.87
N ARG A 88 -0.30 -6.43 -9.79
CA ARG A 88 1.02 -5.89 -9.52
C ARG A 88 1.81 -5.78 -10.82
N PHE A 89 2.48 -4.66 -10.96
CA PHE A 89 3.31 -4.33 -12.12
C PHE A 89 4.71 -3.97 -11.65
N GLY A 90 5.69 -4.25 -12.47
CA GLY A 90 7.06 -3.78 -12.28
C GLY A 90 7.22 -2.29 -12.64
N PRO A 91 8.45 -1.77 -12.51
CA PRO A 91 8.75 -0.34 -12.74
C PRO A 91 8.40 0.15 -14.15
N ALA A 92 8.47 -0.69 -15.17
CA ALA A 92 8.11 -0.38 -16.55
C ALA A 92 6.68 -0.83 -16.93
N TRP A 93 5.82 -1.04 -15.94
CA TRP A 93 4.46 -1.55 -16.09
C TRP A 93 4.39 -2.96 -16.67
N GLU A 94 5.44 -3.74 -16.58
CA GLU A 94 5.43 -5.16 -16.86
C GLU A 94 4.54 -5.90 -15.85
N PRO A 95 3.60 -6.76 -16.30
CA PRO A 95 2.70 -7.46 -15.40
C PRO A 95 3.45 -8.53 -14.60
N LEU A 96 3.33 -8.51 -13.27
CA LEU A 96 3.95 -9.46 -12.36
C LEU A 96 2.99 -10.54 -11.90
N ASP A 97 1.92 -10.15 -11.24
CA ASP A 97 0.86 -11.02 -10.76
C ASP A 97 -0.47 -10.24 -10.60
N ARG A 98 -1.53 -10.94 -10.23
CA ARG A 98 -2.81 -10.30 -9.91
C ARG A 98 -3.60 -11.13 -8.91
N ASP A 99 -4.38 -10.44 -8.09
CA ASP A 99 -5.39 -11.01 -7.24
C ASP A 99 -6.76 -10.84 -7.91
N GLY A 100 -7.51 -11.90 -8.03
CA GLY A 100 -8.86 -11.88 -8.61
C GLY A 100 -8.92 -11.93 -10.15
N PRO A 101 -10.14 -12.03 -10.69
CA PRO A 101 -10.40 -12.09 -12.13
C PRO A 101 -10.14 -10.74 -12.82
N SER A 102 -9.99 -10.77 -14.14
CA SER A 102 -9.90 -9.56 -14.96
C SER A 102 -11.16 -8.69 -14.79
N PRO A 103 -11.04 -7.34 -14.90
CA PRO A 103 -12.19 -6.43 -14.82
C PRO A 103 -13.30 -6.72 -15.84
N GLN A 104 -12.94 -7.34 -16.97
CA GLN A 104 -13.87 -7.68 -18.05
C GLN A 104 -14.64 -8.99 -17.81
N LEU A 105 -14.25 -9.81 -16.85
CA LEU A 105 -14.97 -11.01 -16.51
C LEU A 105 -16.15 -10.69 -15.58
N VAL A 106 -17.30 -11.28 -15.90
CA VAL A 106 -18.61 -11.09 -15.26
C VAL A 106 -18.54 -10.95 -13.74
N ALA A 107 -19.43 -10.12 -13.21
CA ALA A 107 -19.59 -9.81 -11.81
C ALA A 107 -19.58 -11.08 -10.93
N ALA A 108 -18.45 -11.33 -10.29
CA ALA A 108 -18.42 -12.29 -9.20
C ALA A 108 -19.04 -11.62 -7.96
N GLU A 109 -19.81 -12.38 -7.21
CA GLU A 109 -20.43 -11.90 -5.97
C GLU A 109 -19.40 -11.27 -5.02
N PRO A 110 -19.75 -10.14 -4.38
CA PRO A 110 -18.88 -9.51 -3.40
C PRO A 110 -18.57 -10.47 -2.25
N ARG A 111 -17.32 -10.53 -1.85
CA ARG A 111 -16.91 -11.28 -0.67
C ARG A 111 -16.93 -10.37 0.56
N TRP A 112 -17.35 -10.93 1.69
CA TRP A 112 -17.27 -10.25 2.97
C TRP A 112 -16.00 -10.68 3.68
N VAL A 113 -15.15 -9.71 3.98
CA VAL A 113 -13.97 -9.90 4.82
C VAL A 113 -14.42 -9.63 6.25
N ASN A 114 -14.90 -10.68 6.91
CA ASN A 114 -15.32 -10.56 8.30
C ASN A 114 -14.10 -10.37 9.18
N THR A 115 -14.27 -9.56 10.20
CA THR A 115 -13.31 -9.47 11.29
C THR A 115 -13.32 -10.77 12.07
N LEU A 116 -12.15 -11.34 12.26
CA LEU A 116 -11.99 -12.47 13.16
C LEU A 116 -12.25 -12.03 14.60
N PRO A 117 -12.54 -12.98 15.51
CA PRO A 117 -12.56 -12.70 16.94
C PRO A 117 -11.30 -11.93 17.38
N PRO A 118 -11.39 -11.13 18.46
CA PRO A 118 -10.27 -10.29 18.91
C PRO A 118 -8.93 -11.01 19.03
N GLU A 119 -8.98 -12.29 19.44
CA GLU A 119 -7.80 -13.12 19.63
C GLU A 119 -7.09 -13.45 18.32
N GLN A 120 -7.83 -13.52 17.24
CA GLN A 120 -7.32 -13.89 15.91
C GLN A 120 -6.95 -12.67 15.05
N GLY A 121 -7.49 -11.49 15.38
CA GLY A 121 -7.28 -10.27 14.61
C GLY A 121 -8.06 -10.23 13.29
N LEU A 122 -7.60 -9.42 12.33
CA LEU A 122 -8.17 -9.44 10.99
C LEU A 122 -7.79 -10.73 10.28
N ALA A 123 -8.70 -11.23 9.44
CA ALA A 123 -8.42 -12.34 8.53
C ALA A 123 -7.16 -12.07 7.69
N THR A 124 -6.57 -13.12 7.14
CA THR A 124 -5.31 -13.05 6.37
C THR A 124 -5.33 -12.09 5.19
N ASP A 125 -6.51 -11.77 4.67
CA ASP A 125 -6.70 -10.87 3.52
C ASP A 125 -6.88 -9.41 3.97
N VAL A 126 -5.82 -8.83 4.52
CA VAL A 126 -5.81 -7.40 4.85
C VAL A 126 -5.94 -6.59 3.56
N PRO A 127 -6.92 -5.68 3.46
CA PRO A 127 -7.13 -4.89 2.27
C PRO A 127 -5.89 -4.09 1.86
N HIS A 128 -5.50 -4.18 0.58
CA HIS A 128 -4.40 -3.38 0.03
C HIS A 128 -4.72 -1.90 0.17
N HIS A 129 -3.82 -1.15 0.80
CA HIS A 129 -4.06 0.24 1.21
C HIS A 129 -4.47 1.16 0.04
N GLY A 130 -3.85 1.01 -1.14
CA GLY A 130 -4.19 1.77 -2.34
C GLY A 130 -5.55 1.42 -2.95
N ALA A 131 -6.04 0.20 -2.71
CA ALA A 131 -7.20 -0.37 -3.39
C ALA A 131 -8.52 -0.18 -2.63
N VAL A 132 -8.56 0.62 -1.56
CA VAL A 132 -9.75 0.75 -0.72
C VAL A 132 -10.59 1.99 -1.04
N MET A 133 -11.89 1.84 -0.80
CA MET A 133 -12.86 2.94 -0.61
C MET A 133 -13.52 2.74 0.75
N MET A 134 -13.62 3.81 1.55
CA MET A 134 -14.22 3.74 2.89
C MET A 134 -15.23 4.86 3.08
N ARG A 135 -16.25 4.62 3.92
CA ARG A 135 -17.19 5.68 4.32
C ARG A 135 -16.44 6.77 5.08
N ARG A 136 -16.64 8.02 4.68
CA ARG A 136 -16.05 9.17 5.40
C ARG A 136 -16.56 9.28 6.83
N SER A 137 -17.82 8.94 7.08
CA SER A 137 -18.40 8.88 8.44
C SER A 137 -17.67 7.87 9.31
N ALA A 138 -17.45 6.64 8.83
CA ALA A 138 -16.73 5.60 9.54
C ALA A 138 -15.26 5.98 9.79
N TYR A 139 -14.58 6.56 8.77
CA TYR A 139 -13.22 7.09 8.94
C TYR A 139 -13.13 8.12 10.08
N ARG A 140 -14.12 9.03 10.18
CA ARG A 140 -14.20 10.03 11.25
C ARG A 140 -14.51 9.40 12.61
N ALA A 141 -15.48 8.49 12.68
CA ALA A 141 -15.84 7.77 13.89
C ALA A 141 -14.67 6.95 14.44
N ALA A 142 -13.86 6.33 13.54
CA ALA A 142 -12.61 5.66 13.91
C ALA A 142 -11.50 6.63 14.38
N GLY A 143 -11.69 7.95 14.31
CA GLY A 143 -10.65 8.95 14.63
C GLY A 143 -9.58 9.13 13.55
N GLY A 144 -9.75 8.55 12.35
CA GLY A 144 -8.85 8.66 11.20
C GLY A 144 -7.47 8.03 11.41
N TYR A 145 -6.52 8.34 10.54
CA TYR A 145 -5.13 7.86 10.69
C TYR A 145 -4.47 8.43 11.94
N ARG A 146 -3.75 7.62 12.71
CA ARG A 146 -3.04 8.04 13.92
C ARG A 146 -1.55 8.29 13.64
N CYS A 147 -1.03 9.48 13.98
CA CYS A 147 0.39 9.82 13.81
C CYS A 147 1.34 8.99 14.67
N ALA A 148 0.85 8.22 15.63
CA ALA A 148 1.62 7.23 16.35
C ALA A 148 2.18 6.16 15.39
N PHE A 149 1.45 5.85 14.32
CA PHE A 149 1.84 4.91 13.28
C PHE A 149 2.49 5.64 12.11
N TYR A 150 3.81 5.72 12.10
CA TYR A 150 4.55 6.28 10.98
C TYR A 150 4.51 5.34 9.76
N TYR A 151 4.55 4.03 9.99
CA TYR A 151 4.32 2.96 9.03
C TYR A 151 3.15 2.09 9.52
N ALA A 152 2.63 1.19 8.68
CA ALA A 152 1.50 0.32 8.98
C ALA A 152 0.27 1.08 9.54
N GLN A 153 0.10 2.33 9.12
CA GLN A 153 -1.02 3.20 9.51
C GLN A 153 -2.36 2.70 9.00
N ASP A 154 -2.34 1.91 7.93
CA ASP A 154 -3.47 1.19 7.36
C ASP A 154 -3.95 0.08 8.31
N TRP A 155 -3.05 -0.76 8.82
CA TRP A 155 -3.39 -1.81 9.78
C TRP A 155 -4.08 -1.24 11.02
N ASP A 156 -3.53 -0.19 11.61
CA ASP A 156 -4.14 0.48 12.76
C ASP A 156 -5.54 1.03 12.43
N LEU A 157 -5.72 1.61 11.25
CA LEU A 157 -7.02 2.14 10.83
C LEU A 157 -8.00 1.01 10.54
N TRP A 158 -7.57 -0.06 9.85
CA TRP A 158 -8.43 -1.20 9.54
C TRP A 158 -8.97 -1.87 10.79
N TYR A 159 -8.14 -2.11 11.79
CA TYR A 159 -8.57 -2.65 13.08
C TYR A 159 -9.62 -1.77 13.78
N ARG A 160 -9.51 -0.45 13.68
CA ARG A 160 -10.51 0.46 14.26
C ARG A 160 -11.80 0.54 13.44
N LEU A 161 -11.71 0.49 12.12
CA LEU A 161 -12.88 0.43 11.25
C LEU A 161 -13.63 -0.90 11.38
N ALA A 162 -12.91 -2.00 11.61
CA ALA A 162 -13.49 -3.31 11.80
C ALA A 162 -14.45 -3.40 13.00
N LEU A 163 -14.28 -2.53 14.00
CA LEU A 163 -15.19 -2.41 15.14
C LEU A 163 -16.45 -1.60 14.81
N LEU A 164 -16.51 -0.93 13.67
CA LEU A 164 -17.60 -0.06 13.26
C LEU A 164 -18.51 -0.67 12.20
N GLY A 165 -18.07 -1.75 11.52
CA GLY A 165 -18.87 -2.40 10.50
C GLY A 165 -18.07 -3.40 9.65
N ARG A 166 -18.74 -3.98 8.67
CA ARG A 166 -18.16 -5.02 7.81
C ARG A 166 -17.28 -4.45 6.72
N PHE A 167 -16.37 -5.28 6.22
CA PHE A 167 -15.55 -5.00 5.03
C PHE A 167 -16.04 -5.83 3.86
N GLY A 168 -16.29 -5.16 2.73
CA GLY A 168 -16.60 -5.79 1.47
C GLY A 168 -15.35 -5.90 0.57
N HIS A 169 -15.39 -6.84 -0.36
CA HIS A 169 -14.37 -7.02 -1.37
C HIS A 169 -14.99 -7.27 -2.74
N CYS A 170 -14.75 -6.36 -3.69
CA CYS A 170 -15.04 -6.60 -5.10
C CYS A 170 -13.99 -7.57 -5.64
N PRO A 171 -14.37 -8.79 -6.08
CA PRO A 171 -13.40 -9.80 -6.48
C PRO A 171 -12.64 -9.44 -7.75
N GLN A 172 -13.17 -8.55 -8.58
CA GLN A 172 -12.52 -8.10 -9.81
C GLN A 172 -11.22 -7.34 -9.52
N THR A 173 -10.24 -7.50 -10.39
CA THR A 173 -9.00 -6.73 -10.37
C THR A 173 -9.27 -5.30 -10.86
N LEU A 174 -9.39 -4.35 -9.94
CA LEU A 174 -9.75 -2.95 -10.23
C LEU A 174 -8.65 -1.95 -9.83
N TYR A 175 -7.50 -2.44 -9.38
CA TYR A 175 -6.37 -1.62 -8.98
C TYR A 175 -5.06 -2.15 -9.54
N GLY A 176 -4.25 -1.28 -10.13
CA GLY A 176 -2.91 -1.58 -10.61
C GLY A 176 -1.87 -0.96 -9.68
N CYS A 177 -1.14 -1.80 -8.94
CA CYS A 177 -0.07 -1.40 -8.05
C CYS A 177 1.29 -1.49 -8.77
N ARG A 178 2.05 -0.41 -8.79
CA ARG A 178 3.38 -0.36 -9.39
C ARG A 178 4.46 -0.54 -8.34
N LEU A 179 5.21 -1.63 -8.46
CA LEU A 179 6.26 -2.00 -7.53
C LEU A 179 7.62 -1.44 -7.97
N PHE A 180 8.39 -0.98 -7.00
CA PHE A 180 9.76 -0.53 -7.17
C PHE A 180 10.66 -1.26 -6.18
N SER A 181 11.85 -1.68 -6.62
CA SER A 181 12.86 -2.29 -5.72
C SER A 181 13.28 -1.35 -4.57
N THR A 182 13.06 -0.04 -4.74
CA THR A 182 13.37 1.01 -3.76
C THR A 182 12.14 1.50 -2.99
N GLY A 183 11.00 0.83 -3.07
CA GLY A 183 9.74 1.24 -2.44
C GLY A 183 9.82 1.30 -0.90
N LEU A 184 8.88 2.03 -0.28
CA LEU A 184 8.81 2.15 1.18
C LEU A 184 8.67 0.79 1.86
N SER A 185 7.89 -0.11 1.28
CA SER A 185 7.66 -1.45 1.84
C SER A 185 8.93 -2.29 1.89
N SER A 186 9.80 -2.20 0.87
CA SER A 186 11.07 -2.92 0.87
C SER A 186 12.08 -2.30 1.85
N ARG A 187 12.08 -0.97 2.01
CA ARG A 187 13.06 -0.27 2.85
C ARG A 187 12.78 -0.38 4.35
N HIS A 188 11.52 -0.48 4.75
CA HIS A 188 11.09 -0.35 6.16
C HIS A 188 10.23 -1.53 6.63
N TRP A 189 10.41 -2.73 6.06
CA TRP A 189 9.60 -3.90 6.38
C TRP A 189 9.66 -4.31 7.85
N ARG A 190 10.82 -4.13 8.52
CA ARG A 190 11.00 -4.47 9.94
C ARG A 190 10.16 -3.54 10.83
N GLU A 191 10.25 -2.23 10.57
CA GLU A 191 9.47 -1.22 11.28
C GLU A 191 7.97 -1.39 11.00
N GLN A 192 7.60 -1.67 9.75
CA GLN A 192 6.22 -1.96 9.38
C GLN A 192 5.69 -3.18 10.12
N ARG A 193 6.45 -4.29 10.15
CA ARG A 193 6.05 -5.50 10.87
C ARG A 193 5.89 -5.26 12.37
N ARG A 194 6.81 -4.52 13.00
CA ARG A 194 6.71 -4.17 14.43
C ARG A 194 5.45 -3.34 14.70
N LEU A 195 5.16 -2.36 13.86
CA LEU A 195 3.97 -1.53 14.01
C LEU A 195 2.69 -2.32 13.72
N ALA A 196 2.68 -3.23 12.75
CA ALA A 196 1.53 -4.11 12.50
C ALA A 196 1.21 -5.00 13.72
N VAL A 197 2.25 -5.55 14.39
CA VAL A 197 2.07 -6.29 15.64
C VAL A 197 1.47 -5.40 16.73
N LEU A 198 1.96 -4.16 16.89
CA LEU A 198 1.39 -3.22 17.87
C LEU A 198 -0.04 -2.81 17.53
N ALA A 199 -0.38 -2.64 16.25
CA ALA A 199 -1.76 -2.40 15.82
C ALA A 199 -2.70 -3.53 16.23
N ARG A 200 -2.24 -4.78 16.12
CA ARG A 200 -2.98 -5.96 16.56
C ARG A 200 -3.16 -6.00 18.08
N GLN A 201 -2.12 -5.64 18.85
CA GLN A 201 -2.25 -5.57 20.33
C GLN A 201 -3.22 -4.47 20.75
N LEU A 202 -3.20 -3.31 20.10
CA LEU A 202 -4.16 -2.24 20.32
C LEU A 202 -5.60 -2.67 20.03
N TYR A 203 -5.79 -3.46 18.95
CA TYR A 203 -7.09 -4.01 18.62
C TYR A 203 -7.61 -4.94 19.73
N ARG A 204 -6.74 -5.88 20.18
CA ARG A 204 -7.06 -6.81 21.27
C ARG A 204 -7.41 -6.07 22.57
N ALA A 205 -6.56 -5.14 23.00
CA ALA A 205 -6.79 -4.34 24.19
C ALA A 205 -8.18 -3.64 24.13
N ARG A 206 -8.49 -3.04 23.00
CA ARG A 206 -9.79 -2.37 22.79
C ARG A 206 -10.97 -3.32 22.86
N CYS A 207 -10.88 -4.52 22.27
CA CYS A 207 -11.94 -5.51 22.32
C CYS A 207 -12.18 -6.05 23.74
N LEU A 208 -11.14 -6.09 24.56
CA LEU A 208 -11.18 -6.52 25.96
C LEU A 208 -11.50 -5.39 26.94
N GLY A 209 -11.62 -4.15 26.46
CA GLY A 209 -11.80 -2.98 27.33
C GLY A 209 -10.55 -2.54 28.08
N ASP A 210 -9.38 -3.06 27.69
CA ASP A 210 -8.10 -2.72 28.30
C ASP A 210 -7.56 -1.37 27.85
N ASP A 211 -6.63 -0.81 28.63
CA ASP A 211 -5.96 0.46 28.30
C ASP A 211 -4.99 0.31 27.14
N GLU A 212 -5.29 1.00 26.04
CA GLU A 212 -4.44 1.00 24.84
C GLU A 212 -3.22 1.95 24.93
N ARG A 213 -3.15 2.81 25.94
CA ARG A 213 -2.13 3.87 26.07
C ARG A 213 -0.71 3.34 26.04
N PHE A 214 -0.47 2.22 26.69
CA PHE A 214 0.85 1.56 26.71
C PHE A 214 1.33 1.19 25.29
N TRP A 215 0.48 0.51 24.51
CA TRP A 215 0.82 0.08 23.15
C TRP A 215 0.95 1.26 22.20
N LEU A 216 0.12 2.28 22.39
CA LEU A 216 0.16 3.51 21.59
C LEU A 216 1.46 4.30 21.86
N ALA A 217 1.92 4.36 23.10
CA ALA A 217 3.21 4.96 23.46
C ALA A 217 4.36 4.23 22.77
N ARG A 218 4.36 2.89 22.77
CA ARG A 218 5.37 2.08 22.08
C ARG A 218 5.37 2.32 20.56
N ALA A 219 4.18 2.45 19.95
CA ALA A 219 4.10 2.75 18.52
C ALA A 219 4.73 4.11 18.17
N ARG A 220 4.61 5.11 19.05
CA ARG A 220 5.20 6.44 18.87
C ARG A 220 6.74 6.41 18.85
N LEU A 221 7.37 5.43 19.46
CA LEU A 221 8.83 5.29 19.49
C LEU A 221 9.41 4.73 18.19
N ILE A 222 8.60 4.03 17.39
CA ILE A 222 9.03 3.47 16.12
C ILE A 222 8.95 4.54 15.04
N ARG A 223 10.08 5.16 14.75
CA ARG A 223 10.24 6.21 13.75
C ARG A 223 11.25 5.80 12.67
N PRO A 224 11.22 6.44 11.49
CA PRO A 224 12.32 6.29 10.55
C PRO A 224 13.60 6.61 11.30
N SER A 225 14.57 5.70 11.25
CA SER A 225 15.90 6.02 11.76
C SER A 225 16.41 7.23 10.98
N SER A 226 16.63 8.34 11.64
CA SER A 226 17.32 9.51 11.12
C SER A 226 18.83 9.20 10.95
N ARG A 227 19.17 8.03 10.46
CA ARG A 227 20.53 7.79 9.99
C ARG A 227 20.75 8.74 8.82
N ARG A 228 21.09 10.00 9.18
CA ARG A 228 21.87 10.88 8.33
C ARG A 228 22.95 9.97 7.77
N GLY A 229 22.98 9.86 6.45
CA GLY A 229 23.99 9.06 5.78
C GLY A 229 25.36 9.45 6.30
N GLY A 230 25.89 8.67 7.23
CA GLY A 230 27.32 8.60 7.33
C GLY A 230 27.79 8.23 5.92
N TRP A 231 28.86 8.83 5.46
CA TRP A 231 29.52 8.56 4.21
C TRP A 231 29.68 7.04 3.98
N ARG A 232 28.64 6.40 3.49
CA ARG A 232 28.69 5.04 2.98
C ARG A 232 28.85 5.21 1.50
N SER A 233 30.08 4.99 1.04
CA SER A 233 30.35 4.85 -0.39
C SER A 233 29.26 3.93 -0.98
N PRO A 234 28.51 4.37 -1.98
CA PRO A 234 27.51 3.52 -2.64
C PRO A 234 28.11 2.24 -3.21
N TRP A 235 29.44 2.20 -3.37
CA TRP A 235 30.23 1.14 -3.99
C TRP A 235 30.69 0.04 -3.02
N LEU A 236 30.61 0.25 -1.70
CA LEU A 236 31.25 -0.63 -0.72
C LEU A 236 30.30 -1.51 0.11
N TRP A 237 28.99 -1.31 0.04
CA TRP A 237 28.04 -2.13 0.80
C TRP A 237 26.82 -2.49 -0.02
N PRO A 238 26.58 -3.80 -0.20
CA PRO A 238 25.40 -4.31 -0.88
C PRO A 238 24.11 -3.86 -0.19
N ASP A 239 23.14 -3.44 -0.97
CA ASP A 239 21.80 -3.10 -0.48
C ASP A 239 20.90 -4.33 -0.59
N GLN A 240 20.94 -5.19 0.42
CA GLN A 240 20.14 -6.42 0.45
C GLN A 240 18.65 -6.17 0.20
N ARG A 241 18.14 -5.00 0.60
CA ARG A 241 16.72 -4.65 0.41
C ARG A 241 16.40 -4.39 -1.06
N ARG A 242 17.31 -3.73 -1.77
CA ARG A 242 17.19 -3.56 -3.23
C ARG A 242 17.32 -4.90 -3.94
N ALA A 243 18.22 -5.75 -3.46
CA ALA A 243 18.38 -7.10 -3.99
C ALA A 243 17.11 -7.93 -3.86
N GLU A 244 16.49 -7.93 -2.68
CA GLU A 244 15.24 -8.66 -2.45
C GLU A 244 14.09 -8.14 -3.31
N GLY A 245 13.95 -6.83 -3.47
CA GLY A 245 12.94 -6.22 -4.34
C GLY A 245 13.15 -6.56 -5.82
N ALA A 246 14.37 -6.44 -6.30
CA ALA A 246 14.71 -6.80 -7.69
C ALA A 246 14.54 -8.31 -7.92
N TYR A 247 14.97 -9.15 -6.98
CA TYR A 247 14.76 -10.59 -7.03
C TYR A 247 13.28 -10.97 -7.13
N PHE A 248 12.42 -10.33 -6.31
CA PHE A 248 10.97 -10.59 -6.36
C PHE A 248 10.39 -10.30 -7.74
N ILE A 249 10.72 -9.12 -8.31
CA ILE A 249 10.27 -8.75 -9.67
C ILE A 249 10.79 -9.75 -10.70
N GLY A 250 12.09 -10.06 -10.65
CA GLY A 250 12.72 -11.01 -11.56
C GLY A 250 12.10 -12.41 -11.49
N GLU A 251 11.79 -12.91 -10.30
CA GLU A 251 11.16 -14.21 -10.13
C GLU A 251 9.71 -14.24 -10.64
N CYS A 252 8.94 -13.18 -10.42
CA CYS A 252 7.58 -13.06 -10.98
C CYS A 252 7.61 -13.10 -12.51
N LEU A 253 8.50 -12.33 -13.14
CA LEU A 253 8.67 -12.31 -14.59
C LEU A 253 9.16 -13.66 -15.14
N ARG A 254 10.13 -14.30 -14.46
CA ARG A 254 10.64 -15.62 -14.84
C ARG A 254 9.53 -16.67 -14.88
N ARG A 255 8.65 -16.70 -13.87
CA ARG A 255 7.50 -17.62 -13.83
C ARG A 255 6.51 -17.41 -14.98
N ARG A 256 6.51 -16.23 -15.55
CA ARG A 256 5.67 -15.86 -16.71
C ARG A 256 6.39 -16.08 -18.06
N GLY A 257 7.63 -16.56 -18.05
CA GLY A 257 8.43 -16.68 -19.26
C GLY A 257 8.89 -15.36 -19.88
N ASP A 258 8.87 -14.27 -19.11
CA ASP A 258 9.23 -12.93 -19.59
C ASP A 258 10.76 -12.73 -19.50
N GLY A 259 11.43 -12.54 -20.65
CA GLY A 259 12.89 -12.40 -20.75
C GLY A 259 13.48 -11.23 -19.94
N ARG A 260 12.68 -10.20 -19.61
CA ARG A 260 13.10 -9.08 -18.75
C ARG A 260 13.50 -9.52 -17.33
N CYS A 261 13.12 -10.73 -16.92
CA CYS A 261 13.53 -11.32 -15.65
C CYS A 261 15.04 -11.32 -15.43
N ARG A 262 15.83 -11.52 -16.51
CA ARG A 262 17.31 -11.56 -16.45
C ARG A 262 17.88 -10.25 -15.91
N GLY A 263 17.40 -9.10 -16.40
CA GLY A 263 17.87 -7.78 -15.96
C GLY A 263 17.63 -7.55 -14.48
N TYR A 264 16.45 -7.95 -13.97
CA TYR A 264 16.13 -7.82 -12.54
C TYR A 264 16.92 -8.79 -11.66
N LEU A 265 17.16 -10.02 -12.12
CA LEU A 265 18.00 -10.98 -11.39
C LEU A 265 19.46 -10.52 -11.32
N LEU A 266 20.01 -10.00 -12.41
CA LEU A 266 21.35 -9.39 -12.43
C LEU A 266 21.41 -8.16 -11.49
N GLN A 267 20.39 -7.30 -11.50
CA GLN A 267 20.30 -6.18 -10.55
C GLN A 267 20.28 -6.67 -9.10
N ALA A 268 19.55 -7.75 -8.80
CA ALA A 268 19.52 -8.35 -7.48
C ALA A 268 20.91 -8.83 -7.04
N LEU A 269 21.63 -9.52 -7.93
CA LEU A 269 22.98 -10.02 -7.68
C LEU A 269 24.03 -8.90 -7.59
N TRP A 270 23.87 -7.82 -8.33
CA TRP A 270 24.69 -6.61 -8.17
C TRP A 270 24.60 -6.02 -6.77
N HIS A 271 23.38 -6.01 -6.19
CA HIS A 271 23.17 -5.51 -4.83
C HIS A 271 23.47 -6.54 -3.74
N ALA A 272 23.44 -7.84 -4.03
CA ALA A 272 23.77 -8.92 -3.10
C ALA A 272 24.36 -10.13 -3.84
N PRO A 273 25.69 -10.13 -4.13
CA PRO A 273 26.34 -11.21 -4.88
C PRO A 273 26.22 -12.60 -4.22
N TRP A 274 26.05 -12.64 -2.90
CA TRP A 274 25.85 -13.89 -2.13
C TRP A 274 24.45 -14.46 -2.17
N LEU A 275 23.51 -13.84 -2.91
CA LEU A 275 22.13 -14.30 -3.01
C LEU A 275 22.06 -15.58 -3.86
N LEU A 276 22.38 -16.74 -3.27
CA LEU A 276 22.43 -18.03 -3.98
C LEU A 276 21.18 -18.32 -4.80
N LYS A 277 19.99 -18.01 -4.26
CA LYS A 277 18.73 -18.15 -4.98
C LYS A 277 18.67 -17.26 -6.24
N GLY A 278 19.33 -16.11 -6.24
CA GLY A 278 19.43 -15.23 -7.43
C GLY A 278 20.22 -15.88 -8.55
N TRP A 279 21.37 -16.46 -8.22
CA TRP A 279 22.21 -17.20 -9.20
C TRP A 279 21.45 -18.40 -9.76
N LEU A 280 20.82 -19.21 -8.89
CA LEU A 280 20.03 -20.36 -9.33
C LEU A 280 18.92 -19.95 -10.31
N ARG A 281 18.19 -18.85 -10.02
CA ARG A 281 17.13 -18.36 -10.92
C ARG A 281 17.70 -17.80 -12.22
N LEU A 282 18.82 -17.12 -12.17
CA LEU A 282 19.49 -16.61 -13.38
C LEU A 282 19.89 -17.74 -14.32
N LEU A 283 20.48 -18.81 -13.80
CA LEU A 283 20.80 -20.01 -14.59
C LEU A 283 19.56 -20.63 -15.24
N GLN A 284 18.44 -20.68 -14.50
CA GLN A 284 17.16 -21.17 -15.03
C GLN A 284 16.56 -20.29 -16.14
N THR A 285 17.00 -19.03 -16.28
CA THR A 285 16.54 -18.18 -17.38
C THR A 285 17.18 -18.51 -18.73
N ALA A 286 18.20 -19.37 -18.77
CA ALA A 286 18.77 -19.81 -20.04
C ALA A 286 17.74 -20.55 -20.92
N ALA A 287 16.75 -21.18 -20.30
CA ALA A 287 15.64 -21.87 -20.96
C ALA A 287 14.46 -20.95 -21.34
N VAL A 288 14.49 -19.66 -20.93
CA VAL A 288 13.46 -18.68 -21.28
C VAL A 288 13.90 -17.99 -22.57
N ALA A 289 13.12 -18.14 -23.62
CA ALA A 289 13.39 -17.47 -24.91
C ALA A 289 13.48 -15.93 -24.73
N PRO A 290 14.27 -15.24 -25.55
CA PRO A 290 14.45 -13.79 -25.49
C PRO A 290 13.15 -13.00 -25.75
#